data_088f3ce173ba72a56bb75b2cb19918a9
#
_entry.id   088f3ce173ba72a56bb75b2cb19918a9
#
_cell.length_a   1.000
_cell.length_b   1.000
_cell.length_c   1.000
_cell.angle_alpha   90.00
_cell.angle_beta   90.00
_cell.angle_gamma   90.00
#
_symmetry.space_group_name_H-M   'P 1'
#
loop_
_entity.id
_entity.type
_entity.pdbx_description
1 polymer ?
#
loop_
_entity_poly.entity_id
_entity_poly.type
_entity_poly.pdbx_seq_one_letter_code
_entity_poly.pdbx_strand_id
1 'polypeptide(L)'
;MKYMHKNKLVPPTSTYGQGNHAPTVEEATDVFIAWLKHRNPTREMGNTPDNWSIHPYENAFTVVPSGGRRGNYMYILRGDICLGFTQSMVSFKTAYAEAQNDTGAISWEDQKNCQVRGN
;
A
#
# COMPACT_ATOMS: atom_id res chain seq x y z
N MET A 1 -8.67 2.05 -13.36
CA MET A 1 -9.36 1.03 -12.68
C MET A 1 -10.26 1.55 -11.63
N LYS A 2 -11.46 1.06 -11.59
CA LYS A 2 -12.43 1.67 -10.72
C LYS A 2 -12.32 1.29 -9.29
N TYR A 3 -11.98 0.09 -8.97
CA TYR A 3 -11.95 -0.38 -7.60
C TYR A 3 -10.56 -0.77 -7.14
N MET A 4 -9.55 -0.35 -7.87
CA MET A 4 -8.15 -0.61 -7.54
C MET A 4 -7.36 0.67 -7.70
N HIS A 5 -6.44 0.94 -6.77
CA HIS A 5 -5.59 2.10 -6.86
C HIS A 5 -4.15 1.66 -6.63
N LYS A 6 -3.29 1.96 -7.58
CA LYS A 6 -1.90 1.53 -7.50
C LYS A 6 -1.02 2.75 -7.22
N ASN A 7 -0.16 2.64 -6.26
CA ASN A 7 0.68 3.76 -5.81
C ASN A 7 2.11 3.33 -5.61
N LYS A 8 3.02 4.28 -5.74
CA LYS A 8 4.40 4.07 -5.36
C LYS A 8 4.51 4.35 -3.88
N LEU A 9 5.05 3.39 -3.14
CA LEU A 9 5.05 3.46 -1.71
C LEU A 9 6.16 4.32 -1.14
N VAL A 10 7.22 4.53 -1.88
CA VAL A 10 8.38 5.26 -1.42
C VAL A 10 8.87 6.23 -2.48
N PRO A 11 9.66 7.23 -2.10
CA PRO A 11 10.21 8.17 -3.08
C PRO A 11 11.14 7.47 -4.06
N PRO A 12 11.36 8.07 -5.21
CA PRO A 12 12.20 7.44 -6.23
C PRO A 12 13.63 7.14 -5.79
N THR A 13 14.11 7.85 -4.78
CA THR A 13 15.48 7.63 -4.33
C THR A 13 15.61 6.47 -3.35
N SER A 14 14.52 5.87 -2.96
CA SER A 14 14.56 4.78 -2.00
C SER A 14 14.99 3.48 -2.65
N THR A 15 15.65 2.63 -1.87
CA THR A 15 16.03 1.32 -2.36
C THR A 15 15.06 0.23 -1.92
N TYR A 16 13.99 0.59 -1.23
CA TYR A 16 13.05 -0.40 -0.76
C TYR A 16 12.43 -1.16 -1.92
N GLY A 17 12.44 -2.48 -1.83
CA GLY A 17 11.83 -3.31 -2.87
C GLY A 17 12.69 -3.50 -4.09
N GLN A 18 13.93 -3.01 -4.06
CA GLN A 18 14.80 -3.12 -5.21
C GLN A 18 15.99 -4.01 -4.88
N GLY A 19 16.64 -4.51 -5.88
CA GLY A 19 17.81 -5.32 -5.72
C GLY A 19 17.46 -6.71 -5.24
N ASN A 20 18.41 -7.36 -4.57
CA ASN A 20 18.23 -8.72 -4.12
C ASN A 20 17.71 -8.85 -2.71
N HIS A 21 17.53 -7.76 -2.05
CA HIS A 21 17.11 -7.80 -0.65
C HIS A 21 15.62 -8.06 -0.54
N ALA A 22 15.23 -9.09 0.17
CA ALA A 22 13.83 -9.38 0.40
C ALA A 22 13.37 -8.61 1.64
N PRO A 23 12.39 -7.74 1.53
CA PRO A 23 11.96 -6.94 2.68
C PRO A 23 11.37 -7.80 3.79
N THR A 24 11.54 -7.36 5.02
CA THR A 24 10.94 -8.02 6.16
C THR A 24 9.58 -7.39 6.44
N VAL A 25 8.82 -8.02 7.32
CA VAL A 25 7.53 -7.47 7.75
C VAL A 25 7.73 -6.11 8.40
N GLU A 26 8.80 -5.96 9.18
CA GLU A 26 9.08 -4.68 9.84
C GLU A 26 9.35 -3.59 8.82
N GLU A 27 10.14 -3.89 7.81
CA GLU A 27 10.44 -2.92 6.77
C GLU A 27 9.20 -2.55 5.99
N ALA A 28 8.38 -3.53 5.67
CA ALA A 28 7.13 -3.27 4.95
C ALA A 28 6.20 -2.42 5.79
N THR A 29 6.12 -2.68 7.08
CA THR A 29 5.28 -1.91 7.98
C THR A 29 5.75 -0.46 8.03
N ASP A 30 7.05 -0.25 8.19
CA ASP A 30 7.60 1.08 8.29
C ASP A 30 7.34 1.88 7.02
N VAL A 31 7.52 1.26 5.88
CA VAL A 31 7.32 1.94 4.61
C VAL A 31 5.84 2.24 4.39
N PHE A 32 4.97 1.30 4.73
CA PHE A 32 3.53 1.49 4.56
C PHE A 32 3.03 2.63 5.45
N ILE A 33 3.48 2.68 6.70
CA ILE A 33 3.06 3.74 7.61
C ILE A 33 3.62 5.09 7.14
N ALA A 34 4.86 5.12 6.68
CA ALA A 34 5.44 6.36 6.16
C ALA A 34 4.62 6.87 4.97
N TRP A 35 4.19 5.96 4.10
CA TRP A 35 3.38 6.31 2.95
C TRP A 35 2.01 6.86 3.38
N LEU A 36 1.40 6.26 4.37
CA LEU A 36 0.12 6.76 4.88
C LEU A 36 0.27 8.17 5.42
N LYS A 37 1.34 8.43 6.16
CA LYS A 37 1.57 9.76 6.71
C LYS A 37 1.83 10.78 5.61
N HIS A 38 2.53 10.38 4.57
CA HIS A 38 2.81 11.26 3.45
C HIS A 38 1.51 11.60 2.73
N ARG A 39 0.66 10.62 2.55
CA ARG A 39 -0.55 10.79 1.83
C ARG A 39 -1.61 11.53 2.63
N ASN A 40 -1.66 11.30 3.94
CA ASN A 40 -2.66 11.92 4.81
C ASN A 40 -2.04 12.44 6.10
N PRO A 41 -1.28 13.51 6.04
CA PRO A 41 -0.54 13.96 7.24
C PRO A 41 -1.43 14.37 8.39
N THR A 42 -2.68 14.73 8.12
CA THR A 42 -3.56 15.15 9.19
C THR A 42 -4.35 14.01 9.81
N ARG A 43 -4.25 12.79 9.29
CA ARG A 43 -4.99 11.71 9.82
C ARG A 43 -4.14 10.88 10.71
N GLU A 44 -3.92 11.28 11.91
CA GLU A 44 -3.03 10.58 12.80
C GLU A 44 -3.54 9.24 13.23
N MET A 45 -4.82 9.12 13.46
CA MET A 45 -5.34 7.91 13.92
C MET A 45 -5.25 6.80 12.93
N GLY A 46 -5.14 6.54 12.00
CA GLY A 46 -4.96 5.42 11.15
C GLY A 46 -3.54 5.19 10.73
N ASN A 47 -2.64 6.11 11.11
CA ASN A 47 -1.28 6.05 10.61
C ASN A 47 -0.30 5.46 11.62
N THR A 48 -0.70 4.44 12.32
CA THR A 48 0.17 3.79 13.28
C THR A 48 0.19 2.29 12.99
N PRO A 49 1.27 1.62 13.31
CA PRO A 49 1.39 0.19 13.00
C PRO A 49 0.30 -0.66 13.65
N ASP A 50 -0.20 -0.23 14.81
CA ASP A 50 -1.19 -1.02 15.51
C ASP A 50 -2.50 -1.13 14.77
N ASN A 51 -2.75 -0.27 13.83
CA ASN A 51 -4.00 -0.28 13.09
C ASN A 51 -3.98 -1.17 11.86
N TRP A 52 -2.87 -1.80 11.59
CA TRP A 52 -2.72 -2.59 10.38
C TRP A 52 -2.09 -3.95 10.66
N SER A 53 -2.55 -4.97 9.95
CA SER A 53 -1.96 -6.30 10.03
C SER A 53 -1.30 -6.59 8.70
N ILE A 54 0.00 -6.84 8.71
CA ILE A 54 0.78 -7.05 7.50
C ILE A 54 1.38 -8.45 7.55
N HIS A 55 1.10 -9.23 6.52
CA HIS A 55 1.54 -10.63 6.47
C HIS A 55 2.19 -10.96 5.13
N PRO A 56 3.24 -11.73 5.12
CA PRO A 56 3.86 -12.15 3.85
C PRO A 56 2.91 -13.01 3.04
N TYR A 57 2.96 -12.85 1.73
CA TYR A 57 2.20 -13.68 0.83
C TYR A 57 2.96 -13.76 -0.49
N GLU A 58 3.51 -14.91 -0.82
CA GLU A 58 4.29 -15.10 -2.05
C GLU A 58 5.39 -14.04 -2.14
N ASN A 59 5.44 -13.27 -3.20
CA ASN A 59 6.45 -12.23 -3.37
C ASN A 59 5.97 -10.87 -2.86
N ALA A 60 4.97 -10.85 -2.01
CA ALA A 60 4.34 -9.59 -1.60
C ALA A 60 3.96 -9.65 -0.13
N PHE A 61 3.28 -8.62 0.33
CA PHE A 61 2.67 -8.60 1.66
C PHE A 61 1.22 -8.21 1.50
N THR A 62 0.34 -8.80 2.30
CA THR A 62 -1.04 -8.36 2.34
C THR A 62 -1.20 -7.47 3.56
N VAL A 63 -1.97 -6.41 3.43
CA VAL A 63 -2.18 -5.43 4.49
C VAL A 63 -3.66 -5.23 4.70
N VAL A 64 -4.12 -5.50 5.89
CA VAL A 64 -5.54 -5.32 6.22
C VAL A 64 -5.66 -4.55 7.53
N PRO A 65 -6.78 -3.86 7.76
CA PRO A 65 -6.98 -3.19 9.04
C PRO A 65 -7.01 -4.20 10.17
N SER A 66 -6.39 -3.87 11.29
CA SER A 66 -6.33 -4.77 12.41
C SER A 66 -7.54 -4.69 13.29
N GLY A 67 -7.57 -5.52 14.29
CA GLY A 67 -8.55 -5.40 15.35
C GLY A 67 -9.96 -5.74 14.96
N GLY A 68 -10.13 -6.57 13.98
CA GLY A 68 -11.44 -6.96 13.56
C GLY A 68 -12.22 -5.91 12.83
N ARG A 69 -11.57 -4.75 12.44
CA ARG A 69 -12.22 -3.77 11.70
C ARG A 69 -12.62 -4.34 10.41
N ARG A 70 -13.84 -4.14 9.96
CA ARG A 70 -14.28 -4.71 8.77
C ARG A 70 -14.06 -3.98 7.66
N GLY A 71 -13.29 -3.79 7.10
CA GLY A 71 -13.07 -3.08 5.97
C GLY A 71 -13.26 -3.90 4.81
N ASN A 72 -13.78 -3.32 3.78
CA ASN A 72 -13.89 -3.91 2.54
C ASN A 72 -12.65 -3.66 1.74
N TYR A 73 -11.64 -3.04 2.30
CA TYR A 73 -10.47 -2.58 1.58
C TYR A 73 -9.24 -3.26 2.10
N MET A 74 -8.34 -3.67 1.22
CA MET A 74 -7.06 -4.17 1.64
C MET A 74 -5.99 -3.74 0.64
N TYR A 75 -4.73 -3.92 1.01
CA TYR A 75 -3.62 -3.54 0.13
C TYR A 75 -2.72 -4.73 -0.11
N ILE A 76 -2.06 -4.71 -1.26
CA ILE A 76 -1.01 -5.67 -1.58
C ILE A 76 0.25 -4.86 -1.84
N LEU A 77 1.32 -5.17 -1.10
CA LEU A 77 2.60 -4.52 -1.28
C LEU A 77 3.53 -5.45 -2.02
N ARG A 78 3.91 -5.11 -3.23
CA ARG A 78 4.89 -5.89 -3.98
C ARG A 78 6.03 -4.94 -4.33
N GLY A 79 7.17 -5.10 -3.70
CA GLY A 79 8.25 -4.15 -3.85
C GLY A 79 7.78 -2.80 -3.38
N ASP A 80 7.97 -1.78 -4.18
CA ASP A 80 7.52 -0.44 -3.85
C ASP A 80 6.13 -0.12 -4.41
N ILE A 81 5.44 -1.13 -4.94
CA ILE A 81 4.09 -0.93 -5.46
C ILE A 81 3.08 -1.30 -4.39
N CYS A 82 2.15 -0.40 -4.13
CA CYS A 82 1.08 -0.64 -3.18
C CYS A 82 -0.24 -0.56 -3.91
N LEU A 83 -0.95 -1.68 -4.00
CA LEU A 83 -2.21 -1.70 -4.68
C LEU A 83 -3.33 -1.87 -3.66
N GLY A 84 -4.20 -0.88 -3.57
CA GLY A 84 -5.37 -0.96 -2.70
C GLY A 84 -6.58 -1.35 -3.51
N PHE A 85 -7.45 -2.18 -2.96
CA PHE A 85 -8.64 -2.60 -3.69
C PHE A 85 -9.80 -2.89 -2.75
N THR A 86 -10.99 -2.82 -3.33
CA THR A 86 -12.22 -3.08 -2.61
C THR A 86 -12.58 -4.55 -2.79
N GLN A 87 -12.53 -5.30 -1.71
CA GLN A 87 -12.66 -6.75 -1.77
C GLN A 87 -13.99 -7.24 -2.30
N SER A 88 -15.05 -6.50 -2.08
CA SER A 88 -16.35 -6.92 -2.56
C SER A 88 -16.50 -6.71 -4.07
N MET A 89 -15.62 -5.92 -4.67
CA MET A 89 -15.73 -5.59 -6.09
C MET A 89 -14.62 -6.22 -6.93
N VAL A 90 -13.50 -6.57 -6.31
CA VAL A 90 -12.35 -7.09 -7.02
C VAL A 90 -11.84 -8.30 -6.27
N SER A 91 -11.65 -9.42 -6.94
CA SER A 91 -11.14 -10.60 -6.26
C SER A 91 -9.67 -10.43 -5.91
N PHE A 92 -9.22 -11.11 -4.88
CA PHE A 92 -7.82 -11.06 -4.50
C PHE A 92 -6.92 -11.52 -5.65
N LYS A 93 -7.33 -12.52 -6.37
CA LYS A 93 -6.56 -13.05 -7.49
C LYS A 93 -6.34 -11.97 -8.54
N THR A 94 -7.36 -11.22 -8.88
CA THR A 94 -7.27 -10.15 -9.87
C THR A 94 -6.35 -9.05 -9.34
N ALA A 95 -6.52 -8.67 -8.09
CA ALA A 95 -5.70 -7.60 -7.51
C ALA A 95 -4.25 -8.02 -7.42
N TYR A 96 -3.99 -9.27 -7.04
CA TYR A 96 -2.63 -9.76 -6.93
C TYR A 96 -1.93 -9.76 -8.29
N ALA A 97 -2.63 -10.15 -9.34
CA ALA A 97 -2.07 -10.14 -10.69
C ALA A 97 -1.76 -8.71 -11.12
N GLU A 98 -2.63 -7.78 -10.82
CA GLU A 98 -2.39 -6.39 -11.17
C GLU A 98 -1.22 -5.81 -10.38
N ALA A 99 -1.03 -6.23 -9.15
CA ALA A 99 0.07 -5.74 -8.34
C ALA A 99 1.44 -6.19 -8.87
N GLN A 100 1.49 -7.21 -9.73
CA GLN A 100 2.74 -7.65 -10.32
C GLN A 100 3.21 -6.76 -11.46
N ASN A 101 2.36 -5.82 -11.85
CA ASN A 101 2.65 -4.95 -12.97
C ASN A 101 2.99 -3.57 -12.46
N ASP A 102 4.09 -2.98 -12.91
CA ASP A 102 4.54 -1.68 -12.43
C ASP A 102 3.87 -0.49 -13.10
N THR A 103 3.13 -0.72 -14.15
CA THR A 103 2.56 0.42 -14.88
C THR A 103 1.34 0.98 -14.18
N GLY A 104 1.10 2.23 -14.34
CA GLY A 104 -0.10 2.87 -13.82
C GLY A 104 -0.04 3.30 -12.37
N ALA A 105 1.11 3.15 -11.73
CA ALA A 105 1.22 3.54 -10.33
C ALA A 105 1.33 5.06 -10.21
N ILE A 106 0.62 5.63 -9.26
CA ILE A 106 0.70 7.06 -8.98
C ILE A 106 2.00 7.29 -8.23
N SER A 107 2.80 8.24 -8.71
CA SER A 107 4.10 8.48 -8.12
C SER A 107 3.97 9.02 -6.71
N TRP A 108 5.04 8.86 -5.95
CA TRP A 108 5.09 9.36 -4.58
C TRP A 108 4.76 10.85 -4.51
N GLU A 109 5.27 11.62 -5.45
CA GLU A 109 5.05 13.06 -5.44
C GLU A 109 3.63 13.45 -5.79
N ASP A 110 3.01 12.72 -6.68
CA ASP A 110 1.65 13.04 -7.09
C ASP A 110 0.63 12.75 -5.99
N GLN A 111 0.99 11.94 -5.04
CA GLN A 111 0.06 11.61 -3.97
C GLN A 111 -0.20 12.78 -3.03
N LYS A 112 0.75 13.71 -2.95
CA LYS A 112 0.51 14.89 -2.16
C LYS A 112 -0.60 15.70 -2.78
N ASN A 113 -0.62 15.80 -4.08
CA ASN A 113 -1.67 16.55 -4.76
C ASN A 113 -3.02 15.88 -4.63
N CYS A 114 -3.04 14.58 -4.68
CA CYS A 114 -4.27 13.86 -4.49
C CYS A 114 -4.85 14.11 -3.11
N GLN A 115 -3.98 14.19 -2.11
CA GLN A 115 -4.39 14.42 -0.80
C GLN A 115 -5.04 15.76 -0.63
N VAL A 116 -4.49 16.75 -1.22
CA VAL A 116 -5.03 18.09 -1.14
C VAL A 116 -6.42 18.14 -1.73
N ARG A 117 -6.61 17.48 -2.85
CA ARG A 117 -7.89 17.52 -3.44
C ARG A 117 -8.87 16.65 -2.77
N GLY A 118 -8.44 15.64 -2.13
CA GLY A 118 -9.29 14.67 -1.55
C GLY A 118 -9.96 15.05 -0.30
N ASN A 119 -9.78 16.20 0.18
CA ASN A 119 -10.34 16.55 1.36
C ASN A 119 -11.53 17.10 1.36
#